data_a86b8a4fedf4be7fc4d4b9307567a4af
#
_entry.id   a86b8a4fedf4be7fc4d4b9307567a4af
#
_cell.length_a   1.000
_cell.length_b   1.000
_cell.length_c   1.000
_cell.angle_alpha   90.00
_cell.angle_beta   90.00
_cell.angle_gamma   90.00
#
_symmetry.space_group_name_H-M   'P 1'
#
loop_
_entity.id
_entity.type
_entity.pdbx_description
1 polymer ?
#
loop_
_entity_poly.entity_id
_entity_poly.type
_entity_poly.pdbx_seq_one_letter_code
_entity_poly.pdbx_strand_id
1 'polypeptide(L)'
;MKILKILSINLIALMLTNSCVETKKSLEVEVVETSRSGNKLSKVEVFSEGKPTSKINLNPDKTFQTFTGFGGSFTESSAYLLNRLSKENRQKIIDAYFAESGARYSLTRTHMNSSDFSLGQYSYAPVEGDTLLANFSIEEDKDDIIPMIKEAMNASKEGFKIISSPWTAPPWMKDNNEWVGGKLKPEHYDTWALFFSKYVDAYKAEGIDIWGFTVENEPHGNGNNWESMHYTPEEMTDFVSNYLGPQLEKDGKGDKIIL
;
A
#
# COMPACT_ATOMS: atom_id res chain seq x y z
N MET A 1 -6.15 94.11 -32.98
CA MET A 1 -6.47 93.86 -31.59
C MET A 1 -7.21 92.54 -31.49
N LYS A 2 -6.54 91.45 -31.19
CA LYS A 2 -7.17 90.20 -30.84
C LYS A 2 -6.36 89.59 -29.72
N ILE A 3 -7.01 89.46 -28.56
CA ILE A 3 -6.47 88.85 -27.34
C ILE A 3 -6.49 87.37 -27.47
N LEU A 4 -5.35 86.69 -27.40
CA LEU A 4 -5.22 85.27 -27.40
C LEU A 4 -5.19 84.77 -25.93
N LYS A 5 -6.23 84.02 -25.52
CA LYS A 5 -6.27 83.36 -24.22
C LYS A 5 -5.54 82.05 -24.31
N ILE A 6 -4.48 81.88 -23.55
CA ILE A 6 -3.80 80.61 -23.38
C ILE A 6 -4.50 79.85 -22.28
N LEU A 7 -5.02 78.67 -22.62
CA LEU A 7 -5.66 77.72 -21.68
C LEU A 7 -4.56 76.74 -21.23
N SER A 8 -4.19 76.82 -19.95
CA SER A 8 -3.27 75.87 -19.34
C SER A 8 -4.06 74.60 -18.97
N ILE A 9 -3.79 73.50 -19.62
CA ILE A 9 -4.34 72.22 -19.25
C ILE A 9 -3.37 71.58 -18.24
N ASN A 10 -3.78 71.50 -16.97
CA ASN A 10 -3.11 70.70 -15.97
C ASN A 10 -3.47 69.25 -16.15
N LEU A 11 -2.54 68.45 -16.64
CA LEU A 11 -2.66 67.00 -16.73
C LEU A 11 -2.26 66.38 -15.39
N ILE A 12 -3.23 66.07 -14.55
CA ILE A 12 -3.03 65.32 -13.32
C ILE A 12 -2.86 63.85 -13.73
N ALA A 13 -1.61 63.36 -13.71
CA ALA A 13 -1.32 61.95 -13.88
C ALA A 13 -1.71 61.23 -12.58
N LEU A 14 -2.84 60.51 -12.61
CA LEU A 14 -3.27 59.64 -11.53
C LEU A 14 -2.42 58.36 -11.63
N MET A 15 -1.36 58.25 -10.83
CA MET A 15 -0.61 57.03 -10.65
C MET A 15 -1.51 56.04 -9.87
N LEU A 16 -2.17 55.13 -10.58
CA LEU A 16 -2.76 53.96 -9.99
C LEU A 16 -1.64 53.04 -9.54
N THR A 17 -1.25 53.16 -8.30
CA THR A 17 -0.44 52.10 -7.64
C THR A 17 -1.31 50.90 -7.43
N ASN A 18 -1.26 49.94 -8.37
CA ASN A 18 -1.75 48.60 -8.13
C ASN A 18 -0.91 47.98 -7.01
N SER A 19 -1.34 48.21 -5.78
CA SER A 19 -0.86 47.41 -4.66
C SER A 19 -1.40 46.02 -4.84
N CYS A 20 -0.59 45.11 -5.38
CA CYS A 20 -0.85 43.69 -5.29
C CYS A 20 -0.88 43.32 -3.79
N VAL A 21 -2.06 43.35 -3.20
CA VAL A 21 -2.27 42.72 -1.92
C VAL A 21 -2.18 41.19 -2.21
N GLU A 22 -1.01 40.61 -1.97
CA GLU A 22 -0.90 39.18 -1.84
C GLU A 22 -1.86 38.76 -0.72
N THR A 23 -3.05 38.31 -1.09
CA THR A 23 -3.93 37.60 -0.18
C THR A 23 -3.19 36.33 0.23
N LYS A 24 -2.52 36.37 1.39
CA LYS A 24 -2.07 35.16 2.05
C LYS A 24 -3.27 34.22 2.10
N LYS A 25 -3.25 33.17 1.29
CA LYS A 25 -4.23 32.09 1.38
C LYS A 25 -4.18 31.60 2.82
N SER A 26 -5.20 31.94 3.61
CA SER A 26 -5.36 31.34 4.94
C SER A 26 -5.57 29.85 4.73
N LEU A 27 -4.69 29.04 5.30
CA LEU A 27 -4.90 27.60 5.37
C LEU A 27 -6.14 27.38 6.25
N GLU A 28 -7.15 26.75 5.67
CA GLU A 28 -8.26 26.23 6.44
C GLU A 28 -7.77 24.96 7.13
N VAL A 29 -7.87 24.93 8.46
CA VAL A 29 -7.41 23.82 9.29
C VAL A 29 -8.60 23.18 9.95
N GLU A 30 -8.86 21.92 9.60
CA GLU A 30 -9.81 21.06 10.31
C GLU A 30 -9.04 20.21 11.32
N VAL A 31 -9.48 20.17 12.56
CA VAL A 31 -8.89 19.33 13.59
C VAL A 31 -9.87 18.27 14.02
N VAL A 32 -9.44 17.01 13.90
CA VAL A 32 -10.19 15.84 14.37
C VAL A 32 -9.36 15.20 15.49
N GLU A 33 -9.97 15.04 16.65
CA GLU A 33 -9.30 14.51 17.84
C GLU A 33 -9.81 13.11 18.21
N THR A 34 -8.86 12.22 18.53
CA THR A 34 -9.11 11.02 19.30
C THR A 34 -8.25 11.11 20.56
N SER A 35 -8.87 11.10 21.73
CA SER A 35 -8.17 11.32 22.98
C SER A 35 -8.63 10.37 24.10
N ARG A 36 -7.76 10.22 25.10
CA ARG A 36 -8.08 9.46 26.31
C ARG A 36 -9.24 10.06 27.10
N SER A 37 -9.51 11.37 26.93
CA SER A 37 -10.62 12.09 27.60
C SER A 37 -12.00 11.75 27.03
N GLY A 38 -12.07 11.00 25.94
CA GLY A 38 -13.33 10.47 25.40
C GLY A 38 -13.67 10.88 23.98
N ASN A 39 -12.93 11.79 23.35
CA ASN A 39 -13.12 12.14 21.95
C ASN A 39 -12.74 10.95 21.08
N LYS A 40 -13.62 10.61 20.12
CA LYS A 40 -13.41 9.53 19.15
C LYS A 40 -13.70 10.08 17.76
N LEU A 41 -12.64 10.46 17.02
CA LEU A 41 -12.72 11.13 15.72
C LEU A 41 -13.69 12.32 15.75
N SER A 42 -13.64 13.10 16.83
CA SER A 42 -14.53 14.25 17.03
C SER A 42 -13.91 15.50 16.44
N LYS A 43 -14.69 16.29 15.68
CA LYS A 43 -14.25 17.62 15.26
C LYS A 43 -14.06 18.52 16.46
N VAL A 44 -12.94 19.23 16.49
CA VAL A 44 -12.65 20.23 17.52
C VAL A 44 -12.86 21.61 16.89
N GLU A 45 -13.93 22.29 17.31
CA GLU A 45 -14.28 23.61 16.80
C GLU A 45 -13.79 24.74 17.72
N VAL A 46 -13.52 24.42 18.97
CA VAL A 46 -13.08 25.40 19.96
C VAL A 46 -11.74 24.99 20.54
N PHE A 47 -10.74 25.85 20.36
CA PHE A 47 -9.43 25.68 20.96
C PHE A 47 -9.37 26.50 22.26
N SER A 48 -8.81 25.89 23.31
CA SER A 48 -8.60 26.62 24.57
C SER A 48 -7.63 27.79 24.38
N GLU A 49 -7.90 28.94 24.98
CA GLU A 49 -7.02 30.12 24.95
C GLU A 49 -5.74 29.96 25.80
N GLY A 50 -5.33 28.73 26.07
CA GLY A 50 -4.13 28.41 26.83
C GLY A 50 -2.84 28.84 26.12
N LYS A 51 -1.76 29.02 26.88
CA LYS A 51 -0.44 29.21 26.27
C LYS A 51 -0.03 27.95 25.54
N PRO A 52 0.37 28.06 24.24
CA PRO A 52 0.80 26.88 23.49
C PRO A 52 2.07 26.29 24.12
N THR A 53 2.03 24.98 24.38
CA THR A 53 3.18 24.23 24.90
C THR A 53 4.11 23.74 23.79
N SER A 54 3.59 23.67 22.56
CA SER A 54 4.34 23.24 21.38
C SER A 54 3.93 24.06 20.18
N LYS A 55 4.86 24.28 19.26
CA LYS A 55 4.63 24.99 18.00
C LYS A 55 5.04 24.08 16.84
N ILE A 56 4.13 23.88 15.91
CA ILE A 56 4.40 23.18 14.66
C ILE A 56 4.44 24.22 13.53
N ASN A 57 5.54 24.29 12.80
CA ASN A 57 5.65 25.14 11.62
C ASN A 57 5.44 24.29 10.37
N LEU A 58 4.41 24.59 9.61
CA LEU A 58 4.16 23.98 8.31
C LEU A 58 4.75 24.89 7.23
N ASN A 59 5.55 24.30 6.35
CA ASN A 59 6.07 24.98 5.18
C ASN A 59 5.61 24.23 3.93
N PRO A 60 4.53 24.63 3.27
CA PRO A 60 3.98 23.94 2.10
C PRO A 60 4.89 24.03 0.86
N ASP A 61 5.83 24.98 0.83
CA ASP A 61 6.77 25.13 -0.28
C ASP A 61 7.95 24.15 -0.20
N LYS A 62 8.14 23.52 0.97
CA LYS A 62 9.18 22.51 1.17
C LYS A 62 8.58 21.10 1.03
N THR A 63 8.74 20.54 -0.15
CA THR A 63 8.29 19.19 -0.44
C THR A 63 9.41 18.16 -0.22
N PHE A 64 9.02 16.91 0.08
CA PHE A 64 9.90 15.78 0.27
C PHE A 64 9.49 14.65 -0.70
N GLN A 65 9.43 13.41 -0.22
CA GLN A 65 9.00 12.26 -1.03
C GLN A 65 7.53 12.35 -1.42
N THR A 66 7.19 11.72 -2.54
CA THR A 66 5.81 11.51 -2.93
C THR A 66 5.18 10.41 -2.06
N PHE A 67 4.03 10.70 -1.49
CA PHE A 67 3.26 9.74 -0.71
C PHE A 67 2.41 8.87 -1.65
N THR A 68 2.58 7.54 -1.61
CA THR A 68 1.91 6.63 -2.54
C THR A 68 0.48 6.30 -2.14
N GLY A 69 0.20 6.19 -0.85
CA GLY A 69 -1.14 5.90 -0.36
C GLY A 69 -1.19 5.36 1.07
N PHE A 70 -2.40 5.16 1.55
CA PHE A 70 -2.71 4.51 2.83
C PHE A 70 -3.57 3.28 2.61
N GLY A 71 -3.47 2.32 3.52
CA GLY A 71 -4.32 1.14 3.46
C GLY A 71 -4.07 0.15 4.58
N GLY A 72 -4.61 -1.04 4.39
CA GLY A 72 -4.47 -2.19 5.28
C GLY A 72 -4.20 -3.46 4.49
N SER A 73 -4.25 -4.59 5.17
CA SER A 73 -3.98 -5.89 4.55
C SER A 73 -5.26 -6.67 4.31
N PHE A 74 -5.30 -7.34 3.15
CA PHE A 74 -6.18 -8.47 2.92
C PHE A 74 -5.51 -9.72 3.49
N THR A 75 -6.15 -10.34 4.47
CA THR A 75 -5.69 -11.58 5.08
C THR A 75 -6.76 -12.65 5.01
N GLU A 76 -6.38 -13.91 4.97
CA GLU A 76 -7.31 -15.03 4.97
C GLU A 76 -8.24 -14.99 6.19
N SER A 77 -7.70 -14.75 7.39
CA SER A 77 -8.52 -14.61 8.61
C SER A 77 -9.57 -13.50 8.50
N SER A 78 -9.22 -12.35 7.92
CA SER A 78 -10.17 -11.26 7.72
C SER A 78 -11.24 -11.63 6.71
N ALA A 79 -10.87 -12.26 5.59
CA ALA A 79 -11.79 -12.71 4.57
C ALA A 79 -12.75 -13.78 5.11
N TYR A 80 -12.23 -14.75 5.86
CA TYR A 80 -13.01 -15.77 6.55
C TYR A 80 -14.05 -15.17 7.50
N LEU A 81 -13.67 -14.18 8.31
CA LEU A 81 -14.59 -13.49 9.21
C LEU A 81 -15.65 -12.71 8.44
N LEU A 82 -15.27 -11.99 7.39
CA LEU A 82 -16.20 -11.25 6.54
C LEU A 82 -17.22 -12.19 5.86
N ASN A 83 -16.79 -13.37 5.43
CA ASN A 83 -17.68 -14.39 4.83
C ASN A 83 -18.77 -14.88 5.80
N ARG A 84 -18.61 -14.73 7.11
CA ARG A 84 -19.59 -15.11 8.14
C ARG A 84 -20.58 -14.02 8.49
N LEU A 85 -20.37 -12.82 7.99
CA LEU A 85 -21.30 -11.71 8.20
C LEU A 85 -22.46 -11.77 7.22
N SER A 86 -23.56 -11.08 7.57
CA SER A 86 -24.60 -10.79 6.58
C SER A 86 -24.02 -9.95 5.44
N LYS A 87 -24.57 -10.06 4.25
CA LYS A 87 -24.16 -9.26 3.08
C LYS A 87 -24.14 -7.75 3.40
N GLU A 88 -25.14 -7.28 4.15
CA GLU A 88 -25.22 -5.88 4.54
C GLU A 88 -24.04 -5.47 5.44
N ASN A 89 -23.71 -6.25 6.47
CA ASN A 89 -22.62 -5.93 7.38
C ASN A 89 -21.25 -6.06 6.70
N ARG A 90 -21.09 -7.06 5.84
CA ARG A 90 -19.89 -7.21 5.00
C ARG A 90 -19.70 -5.99 4.11
N GLN A 91 -20.75 -5.56 3.40
CA GLN A 91 -20.68 -4.39 2.52
C GLN A 91 -20.35 -3.12 3.31
N LYS A 92 -20.94 -2.91 4.50
CA LYS A 92 -20.61 -1.76 5.35
C LYS A 92 -19.12 -1.71 5.72
N ILE A 93 -18.49 -2.85 5.96
CA ILE A 93 -17.05 -2.92 6.26
C ILE A 93 -16.22 -2.60 5.01
N ILE A 94 -16.54 -3.20 3.88
CA ILE A 94 -15.87 -2.93 2.61
C ILE A 94 -16.00 -1.43 2.24
N ASP A 95 -17.19 -0.87 2.35
CA ASP A 95 -17.43 0.55 2.06
C ASP A 95 -16.67 1.47 3.02
N ALA A 96 -16.59 1.11 4.31
CA ALA A 96 -15.87 1.90 5.31
C ALA A 96 -14.37 2.01 4.99
N TYR A 97 -13.78 1.03 4.33
CA TYR A 97 -12.36 1.06 3.94
C TYR A 97 -12.15 1.60 2.53
N PHE A 98 -12.99 1.26 1.56
CA PHE A 98 -12.69 1.46 0.14
C PHE A 98 -13.58 2.46 -0.58
N ALA A 99 -14.83 2.67 -0.14
CA ALA A 99 -15.74 3.59 -0.81
C ALA A 99 -15.36 5.07 -0.61
N GLU A 100 -15.90 5.95 -1.45
CA GLU A 100 -15.69 7.41 -1.36
C GLU A 100 -16.14 7.99 0.00
N SER A 101 -17.13 7.37 0.63
CA SER A 101 -17.66 7.77 1.95
C SER A 101 -16.81 7.25 3.11
N GLY A 102 -15.85 6.37 2.86
CA GLY A 102 -15.00 5.72 3.85
C GLY A 102 -13.56 6.24 3.87
N ALA A 103 -12.65 5.38 4.29
CA ALA A 103 -11.22 5.70 4.39
C ALA A 103 -10.51 5.80 3.03
N ARG A 104 -11.11 5.33 1.95
CA ARG A 104 -10.59 5.39 0.57
C ARG A 104 -9.18 4.81 0.46
N TYR A 105 -8.99 3.59 0.93
CA TYR A 105 -7.69 2.92 0.85
C TYR A 105 -7.20 2.88 -0.59
N SER A 106 -5.94 3.29 -0.78
CA SER A 106 -5.29 3.42 -2.09
C SER A 106 -4.02 2.57 -2.22
N LEU A 107 -3.55 1.99 -1.12
CA LEU A 107 -2.43 1.06 -1.07
C LEU A 107 -2.78 -0.04 -0.09
N THR A 108 -2.70 -1.29 -0.52
CA THR A 108 -3.06 -2.47 0.27
C THR A 108 -1.95 -3.51 0.22
N ARG A 109 -2.03 -4.49 1.09
CA ARG A 109 -1.11 -5.63 1.13
C ARG A 109 -1.88 -6.94 1.15
N THR A 110 -1.32 -8.00 0.59
CA THR A 110 -1.77 -9.37 0.80
C THR A 110 -0.58 -10.30 0.97
N HIS A 111 -0.80 -11.49 1.50
CA HIS A 111 0.26 -12.49 1.64
C HIS A 111 0.34 -13.40 0.41
N MET A 112 1.49 -14.05 0.23
CA MET A 112 1.76 -15.10 -0.75
C MET A 112 2.07 -16.38 0.03
N ASN A 113 1.40 -17.49 -0.25
CA ASN A 113 1.29 -18.64 0.63
C ASN A 113 0.59 -18.31 1.95
N SER A 114 0.55 -19.25 2.88
CA SER A 114 0.04 -18.98 4.23
C SER A 114 0.92 -17.99 5.01
N SER A 115 0.33 -17.39 6.03
CA SER A 115 0.94 -16.44 6.95
C SER A 115 0.41 -16.67 8.35
N ASP A 116 0.91 -15.93 9.34
CA ASP A 116 0.39 -15.92 10.72
C ASP A 116 -1.09 -15.47 10.82
N PHE A 117 -1.66 -14.94 9.74
CA PHE A 117 -3.08 -14.59 9.61
C PHE A 117 -3.85 -15.57 8.70
N SER A 118 -3.33 -16.77 8.48
CA SER A 118 -4.01 -17.84 7.75
C SER A 118 -4.72 -18.81 8.68
N LEU A 119 -5.66 -19.58 8.12
CA LEU A 119 -6.42 -20.60 8.86
C LEU A 119 -5.62 -21.90 9.03
N GLY A 120 -4.61 -22.07 8.21
CA GLY A 120 -3.71 -23.21 8.21
C GLY A 120 -2.49 -22.96 7.34
N GLN A 121 -1.55 -23.88 7.38
CA GLN A 121 -0.34 -23.81 6.57
C GLN A 121 -0.61 -24.36 5.18
N TYR A 122 -0.31 -23.58 4.15
CA TYR A 122 -0.44 -23.96 2.74
C TYR A 122 0.59 -23.27 1.86
N SER A 123 0.81 -23.82 0.69
CA SER A 123 1.62 -23.20 -0.34
C SER A 123 0.98 -23.41 -1.72
N TYR A 124 1.13 -22.41 -2.60
CA TYR A 124 0.75 -22.52 -4.01
C TYR A 124 1.65 -23.50 -4.81
N ALA A 125 2.76 -23.94 -4.22
CA ALA A 125 3.68 -24.92 -4.80
C ALA A 125 3.92 -26.10 -3.84
N PRO A 126 2.88 -26.95 -3.56
CA PRO A 126 2.97 -27.97 -2.52
C PRO A 126 3.78 -29.21 -2.95
N VAL A 127 4.06 -29.38 -4.24
CA VAL A 127 4.70 -30.60 -4.76
C VAL A 127 6.20 -30.50 -4.65
N GLU A 128 6.80 -31.36 -3.82
CA GLU A 128 8.25 -31.42 -3.64
C GLU A 128 8.97 -31.72 -4.97
N GLY A 129 10.03 -30.97 -5.25
CA GLY A 129 10.85 -31.15 -6.46
C GLY A 129 10.22 -30.62 -7.75
N ASP A 130 9.04 -30.01 -7.71
CA ASP A 130 8.43 -29.34 -8.87
C ASP A 130 9.11 -27.99 -9.18
N THR A 131 10.34 -28.05 -9.63
CA THR A 131 11.15 -26.86 -9.91
C THR A 131 10.63 -26.02 -11.09
N LEU A 132 9.77 -26.58 -11.93
CA LEU A 132 9.08 -25.84 -13.00
C LEU A 132 7.72 -25.30 -12.57
N LEU A 133 7.31 -25.58 -11.34
CA LEU A 133 6.03 -25.16 -10.77
C LEU A 133 4.84 -25.53 -11.70
N ALA A 134 4.87 -26.75 -12.24
CA ALA A 134 3.81 -27.26 -13.10
C ALA A 134 2.48 -27.44 -12.33
N ASN A 135 2.57 -27.67 -11.02
CA ASN A 135 1.45 -27.84 -10.11
C ASN A 135 1.14 -26.57 -9.28
N PHE A 136 1.63 -25.39 -9.73
CA PHE A 136 1.35 -24.12 -9.05
C PHE A 136 -0.15 -23.81 -9.09
N SER A 137 -0.73 -23.46 -7.94
CA SER A 137 -2.15 -23.13 -7.83
C SER A 137 -2.43 -22.18 -6.69
N ILE A 138 -3.24 -21.15 -6.94
CA ILE A 138 -3.77 -20.21 -5.93
C ILE A 138 -5.19 -20.62 -5.49
N GLU A 139 -5.56 -21.89 -5.61
CA GLU A 139 -6.93 -22.34 -5.33
C GLU A 139 -7.38 -22.00 -3.91
N GLU A 140 -6.45 -22.06 -2.92
CA GLU A 140 -6.71 -21.71 -1.52
C GLU A 140 -7.25 -20.27 -1.35
N ASP A 141 -6.81 -19.32 -2.18
CA ASP A 141 -7.23 -17.91 -2.08
C ASP A 141 -8.61 -17.64 -2.71
N LYS A 142 -9.13 -18.60 -3.50
CA LYS A 142 -10.36 -18.38 -4.28
C LYS A 142 -11.62 -18.38 -3.44
N ASP A 143 -11.59 -18.99 -2.26
CA ASP A 143 -12.76 -19.10 -1.39
C ASP A 143 -12.95 -17.84 -0.53
N ASP A 144 -11.92 -17.02 -0.34
CA ASP A 144 -11.96 -15.91 0.61
C ASP A 144 -11.19 -14.65 0.18
N ILE A 145 -9.87 -14.69 0.04
CA ILE A 145 -9.03 -13.50 -0.24
C ILE A 145 -9.40 -12.86 -1.57
N ILE A 146 -9.46 -13.66 -2.65
CA ILE A 146 -9.79 -13.16 -4.01
C ILE A 146 -11.19 -12.54 -4.06
N PRO A 147 -12.26 -13.17 -3.53
CA PRO A 147 -13.56 -12.55 -3.41
C PRO A 147 -13.55 -11.24 -2.63
N MET A 148 -12.84 -11.18 -1.49
CA MET A 148 -12.71 -9.95 -0.69
C MET A 148 -12.03 -8.82 -1.47
N ILE A 149 -10.93 -9.11 -2.19
CA ILE A 149 -10.25 -8.13 -3.04
C ILE A 149 -11.19 -7.63 -4.14
N LYS A 150 -11.92 -8.51 -4.82
CA LYS A 150 -12.88 -8.15 -5.86
C LYS A 150 -14.02 -7.26 -5.34
N GLU A 151 -14.52 -7.53 -4.14
CA GLU A 151 -15.52 -6.64 -3.49
C GLU A 151 -14.93 -5.26 -3.17
N ALA A 152 -13.70 -5.21 -2.66
CA ALA A 152 -13.00 -3.96 -2.43
C ALA A 152 -12.77 -3.17 -3.73
N MET A 153 -12.38 -3.86 -4.82
CA MET A 153 -12.25 -3.25 -6.15
C MET A 153 -13.57 -2.66 -6.65
N ASN A 154 -14.68 -3.34 -6.43
CA ASN A 154 -16.01 -2.86 -6.82
C ASN A 154 -16.45 -1.64 -5.99
N ALA A 155 -16.05 -1.55 -4.73
CA ALA A 155 -16.38 -0.42 -3.85
C ALA A 155 -15.48 0.80 -4.09
N SER A 156 -14.25 0.58 -4.54
CA SER A 156 -13.26 1.64 -4.79
C SER A 156 -13.47 2.27 -6.16
N LYS A 157 -13.72 3.57 -6.19
CA LYS A 157 -13.89 4.31 -7.46
C LYS A 157 -12.55 4.59 -8.15
N GLU A 158 -11.52 4.85 -7.38
CA GLU A 158 -10.19 5.26 -7.89
C GLU A 158 -9.23 4.08 -8.03
N GLY A 159 -9.62 2.90 -7.53
CA GLY A 159 -8.76 1.73 -7.42
C GLY A 159 -7.73 1.86 -6.29
N PHE A 160 -6.94 0.81 -6.12
CA PHE A 160 -5.85 0.76 -5.16
C PHE A 160 -4.72 -0.14 -5.68
N LYS A 161 -3.53 0.06 -5.14
CA LYS A 161 -2.36 -0.77 -5.42
C LYS A 161 -2.28 -1.91 -4.41
N ILE A 162 -1.79 -3.06 -4.86
CA ILE A 162 -1.58 -4.23 -4.00
C ILE A 162 -0.10 -4.57 -3.97
N ILE A 163 0.46 -4.65 -2.75
CA ILE A 163 1.77 -5.22 -2.48
C ILE A 163 1.56 -6.63 -1.95
N SER A 164 2.29 -7.59 -2.47
CA SER A 164 2.23 -8.98 -2.01
C SER A 164 3.51 -9.37 -1.28
N SER A 165 3.39 -10.13 -0.21
CA SER A 165 4.52 -10.49 0.64
C SER A 165 4.48 -11.96 1.00
N PRO A 166 5.54 -12.74 0.71
CA PRO A 166 5.67 -14.08 1.27
C PRO A 166 6.12 -14.04 2.73
N TRP A 167 5.65 -14.98 3.54
CA TRP A 167 6.16 -15.27 4.88
C TRP A 167 7.22 -16.36 4.87
N THR A 168 7.12 -17.25 3.89
CA THR A 168 8.09 -18.35 3.69
C THR A 168 7.94 -18.96 2.31
N ALA A 169 9.01 -19.51 1.79
CA ALA A 169 8.96 -20.47 0.71
C ALA A 169 8.36 -21.81 1.21
N PRO A 170 7.84 -22.67 0.31
CA PRO A 170 7.41 -24.04 0.68
C PRO A 170 8.53 -24.77 1.43
N PRO A 171 8.21 -25.63 2.43
CA PRO A 171 9.21 -26.35 3.21
C PRO A 171 10.28 -27.05 2.39
N TRP A 172 9.91 -27.70 1.28
CA TRP A 172 10.83 -28.44 0.44
C TRP A 172 11.93 -27.58 -0.23
N MET A 173 11.69 -26.28 -0.38
CA MET A 173 12.70 -25.33 -0.89
C MET A 173 13.67 -24.85 0.19
N LYS A 174 13.45 -25.18 1.47
CA LYS A 174 14.21 -24.66 2.61
C LYS A 174 15.17 -25.69 3.17
N ASP A 175 16.23 -25.20 3.79
CA ASP A 175 17.28 -26.03 4.38
C ASP A 175 16.83 -26.87 5.58
N ASN A 176 15.80 -26.41 6.30
CA ASN A 176 15.20 -27.10 7.44
C ASN A 176 13.95 -27.92 7.12
N ASN A 177 13.42 -27.86 5.90
CA ASN A 177 12.18 -28.48 5.46
C ASN A 177 10.94 -28.18 6.34
N GLU A 178 10.92 -27.01 6.99
CA GLU A 178 9.87 -26.62 7.93
C GLU A 178 9.20 -25.31 7.48
N TRP A 179 7.98 -25.06 7.94
CA TRP A 179 7.28 -23.80 7.70
C TRP A 179 7.93 -22.62 8.43
N VAL A 180 8.55 -22.90 9.59
CA VAL A 180 9.08 -21.89 10.50
C VAL A 180 10.60 -21.85 10.42
N GLY A 181 11.16 -20.65 10.31
CA GLY A 181 12.61 -20.44 10.27
C GLY A 181 13.27 -21.03 9.03
N GLY A 182 14.54 -21.33 9.11
CA GLY A 182 15.33 -21.86 7.99
C GLY A 182 15.62 -20.81 6.92
N LYS A 183 16.28 -21.23 5.87
CA LYS A 183 16.68 -20.40 4.73
C LYS A 183 16.29 -21.07 3.42
N LEU A 184 16.03 -20.26 2.40
CA LEU A 184 15.91 -20.75 1.03
C LEU A 184 17.21 -21.40 0.58
N LYS A 185 17.14 -22.61 0.06
CA LYS A 185 18.32 -23.29 -0.52
C LYS A 185 18.72 -22.59 -1.83
N PRO A 186 20.02 -22.33 -2.07
CA PRO A 186 20.47 -21.68 -3.30
C PRO A 186 20.01 -22.39 -4.59
N GLU A 187 19.94 -23.72 -4.59
CA GLU A 187 19.45 -24.49 -5.73
C GLU A 187 17.99 -24.24 -6.09
N HIS A 188 17.23 -23.56 -5.23
CA HIS A 188 15.83 -23.21 -5.45
C HIS A 188 15.62 -21.70 -5.73
N TYR A 189 16.65 -20.90 -5.85
CA TYR A 189 16.51 -19.45 -6.11
C TYR A 189 15.80 -19.19 -7.42
N ASP A 190 16.12 -19.91 -8.52
CA ASP A 190 15.40 -19.79 -9.79
C ASP A 190 13.94 -20.21 -9.67
N THR A 191 13.66 -21.30 -8.94
CA THR A 191 12.29 -21.77 -8.70
C THR A 191 11.49 -20.76 -7.88
N TRP A 192 12.10 -20.18 -6.86
CA TRP A 192 11.45 -19.18 -6.02
C TRP A 192 11.20 -17.87 -6.79
N ALA A 193 12.10 -17.44 -7.65
CA ALA A 193 11.88 -16.31 -8.56
C ALA A 193 10.74 -16.59 -9.55
N LEU A 194 10.68 -17.79 -10.12
CA LEU A 194 9.57 -18.22 -10.97
C LEU A 194 8.22 -18.24 -10.22
N PHE A 195 8.23 -18.56 -8.92
CA PHE A 195 7.03 -18.53 -8.08
C PHE A 195 6.38 -17.14 -8.06
N PHE A 196 7.16 -16.07 -7.86
CA PHE A 196 6.65 -14.69 -7.92
C PHE A 196 6.04 -14.37 -9.29
N SER A 197 6.68 -14.79 -10.36
CA SER A 197 6.17 -14.57 -11.71
C SER A 197 4.83 -15.28 -11.95
N LYS A 198 4.73 -16.55 -11.54
CA LYS A 198 3.47 -17.32 -11.66
C LYS A 198 2.36 -16.75 -10.78
N TYR A 199 2.69 -16.27 -9.61
CA TYR A 199 1.72 -15.61 -8.73
C TYR A 199 1.09 -14.38 -9.41
N VAL A 200 1.89 -13.53 -10.05
CA VAL A 200 1.37 -12.39 -10.82
C VAL A 200 0.41 -12.85 -11.91
N ASP A 201 0.78 -13.88 -12.66
CA ASP A 201 -0.08 -14.39 -13.74
C ASP A 201 -1.40 -14.96 -13.20
N ALA A 202 -1.34 -15.70 -12.10
CA ALA A 202 -2.51 -16.29 -11.49
C ALA A 202 -3.49 -15.23 -10.95
N TYR A 203 -3.01 -14.22 -10.27
CA TYR A 203 -3.84 -13.11 -9.80
C TYR A 203 -4.38 -12.26 -10.95
N LYS A 204 -3.56 -12.03 -11.98
CA LYS A 204 -4.00 -11.33 -13.20
C LYS A 204 -5.12 -12.11 -13.92
N ALA A 205 -5.06 -13.43 -13.96
CA ALA A 205 -6.12 -14.26 -14.51
C ALA A 205 -7.44 -14.12 -13.72
N GLU A 206 -7.37 -13.79 -12.43
CA GLU A 206 -8.53 -13.44 -11.60
C GLU A 206 -8.96 -11.97 -11.75
N GLY A 207 -8.29 -11.18 -12.59
CA GLY A 207 -8.57 -9.76 -12.81
C GLY A 207 -7.97 -8.83 -11.74
N ILE A 208 -7.00 -9.32 -10.97
CA ILE A 208 -6.32 -8.57 -9.91
C ILE A 208 -4.89 -8.26 -10.35
N ASP A 209 -4.54 -6.97 -10.42
CA ASP A 209 -3.17 -6.54 -10.74
C ASP A 209 -2.34 -6.36 -9.47
N ILE A 210 -1.23 -7.07 -9.39
CA ILE A 210 -0.24 -6.92 -8.33
C ILE A 210 0.72 -5.79 -8.71
N TRP A 211 0.81 -4.77 -7.89
CA TRP A 211 1.67 -3.62 -8.14
C TRP A 211 3.14 -3.88 -7.77
N GLY A 212 3.37 -4.63 -6.71
CA GLY A 212 4.73 -4.90 -6.26
C GLY A 212 4.80 -5.96 -5.17
N PHE A 213 6.02 -6.19 -4.69
CA PHE A 213 6.34 -7.22 -3.70
C PHE A 213 7.23 -6.68 -2.58
N THR A 214 7.15 -7.28 -1.41
CA THR A 214 8.32 -7.41 -0.54
C THR A 214 8.99 -8.75 -0.82
N VAL A 215 10.30 -8.82 -0.67
CA VAL A 215 11.05 -10.07 -0.92
C VAL A 215 10.68 -11.13 0.10
N GLU A 216 10.49 -10.71 1.35
CA GLU A 216 10.13 -11.55 2.48
C GLU A 216 9.43 -10.71 3.55
N ASN A 217 8.56 -11.33 4.33
CA ASN A 217 8.03 -10.73 5.54
C ASN A 217 9.00 -10.97 6.70
N GLU A 218 9.45 -9.89 7.34
CA GLU A 218 10.25 -9.93 8.58
C GLU A 218 11.45 -10.91 8.55
N PRO A 219 12.40 -10.79 7.60
CA PRO A 219 13.49 -11.76 7.43
C PRO A 219 14.39 -11.93 8.65
N HIS A 220 14.32 -11.02 9.62
CA HIS A 220 15.04 -11.06 10.90
C HIS A 220 14.13 -10.93 12.12
N GLY A 221 12.85 -10.62 11.95
CA GLY A 221 11.97 -10.14 13.03
C GLY A 221 11.08 -11.19 13.62
N ASN A 222 10.85 -12.31 12.95
CA ASN A 222 9.93 -13.29 13.50
C ASN A 222 10.66 -14.33 14.35
N GLY A 223 9.98 -14.73 15.40
CA GLY A 223 10.44 -15.78 16.29
C GLY A 223 10.20 -17.18 15.71
N ASN A 224 9.74 -18.11 16.56
CA ASN A 224 9.55 -19.50 16.20
C ASN A 224 8.07 -19.89 16.22
N ASN A 225 7.14 -18.95 15.93
CA ASN A 225 5.74 -19.14 16.22
C ASN A 225 4.84 -19.28 14.98
N TRP A 226 5.29 -18.79 13.82
CA TRP A 226 4.53 -18.79 12.57
C TRP A 226 5.44 -18.93 11.37
N GLU A 227 4.87 -19.03 10.18
CA GLU A 227 5.55 -19.11 8.90
C GLU A 227 6.64 -18.05 8.79
N SER A 228 7.85 -18.47 8.46
CA SER A 228 9.00 -17.58 8.41
C SER A 228 10.15 -18.17 7.62
N MET A 229 10.97 -17.28 7.08
CA MET A 229 12.20 -17.63 6.42
C MET A 229 13.24 -16.51 6.62
N HIS A 230 14.49 -16.87 6.83
CA HIS A 230 15.54 -15.91 7.11
C HIS A 230 16.34 -15.58 5.85
N TYR A 231 16.60 -14.28 5.67
CA TYR A 231 17.58 -13.77 4.72
C TYR A 231 18.56 -12.85 5.43
N THR A 232 19.84 -12.94 5.04
CA THR A 232 20.76 -11.82 5.29
C THR A 232 20.55 -10.74 4.21
N PRO A 233 21.00 -9.50 4.45
CA PRO A 233 20.95 -8.46 3.40
C PRO A 233 21.67 -8.87 2.12
N GLU A 234 22.78 -9.62 2.23
CA GLU A 234 23.57 -10.13 1.10
C GLU A 234 22.79 -11.19 0.31
N GLU A 235 22.19 -12.16 0.99
CA GLU A 235 21.34 -13.20 0.36
C GLU A 235 20.14 -12.57 -0.35
N MET A 236 19.49 -11.59 0.28
CA MET A 236 18.36 -10.88 -0.32
C MET A 236 18.79 -10.06 -1.55
N THR A 237 19.94 -9.39 -1.45
CA THR A 237 20.52 -8.65 -2.58
C THR A 237 20.85 -9.57 -3.74
N ASP A 238 21.47 -10.73 -3.47
CA ASP A 238 21.79 -11.74 -4.48
C ASP A 238 20.52 -12.28 -5.14
N PHE A 239 19.52 -12.66 -4.34
CA PHE A 239 18.26 -13.17 -4.86
C PHE A 239 17.54 -12.15 -5.76
N VAL A 240 17.43 -10.89 -5.32
CA VAL A 240 16.77 -9.85 -6.12
C VAL A 240 17.53 -9.55 -7.40
N SER A 241 18.86 -9.39 -7.31
CA SER A 241 19.65 -8.91 -8.44
C SER A 241 19.90 -9.98 -9.50
N ASN A 242 20.08 -11.24 -9.09
CA ASN A 242 20.53 -12.30 -9.97
C ASN A 242 19.42 -13.30 -10.35
N TYR A 243 18.29 -13.32 -9.64
CA TYR A 243 17.20 -14.27 -9.86
C TYR A 243 15.85 -13.60 -10.05
N LEU A 244 15.32 -12.88 -9.04
CA LEU A 244 13.96 -12.34 -9.09
C LEU A 244 13.80 -11.25 -10.16
N GLY A 245 14.68 -10.26 -10.18
CA GLY A 245 14.65 -9.18 -11.18
C GLY A 245 14.74 -9.73 -12.60
N PRO A 246 15.79 -10.52 -12.92
CA PRO A 246 15.91 -11.15 -14.25
C PRO A 246 14.73 -12.03 -14.66
N GLN A 247 14.13 -12.79 -13.72
CA GLN A 247 12.96 -13.60 -14.00
C GLN A 247 11.73 -12.74 -14.33
N LEU A 248 11.48 -11.70 -13.56
CA LEU A 248 10.37 -10.78 -13.82
C LEU A 248 10.54 -10.05 -15.17
N GLU A 249 11.75 -9.57 -15.47
CA GLU A 249 12.06 -8.95 -16.78
C GLU A 249 11.81 -9.92 -17.94
N LYS A 250 12.32 -11.15 -17.84
CA LYS A 250 12.13 -12.20 -18.84
C LYS A 250 10.66 -12.48 -19.12
N ASP A 251 9.82 -12.43 -18.10
CA ASP A 251 8.38 -12.75 -18.18
C ASP A 251 7.52 -11.50 -18.45
N GLY A 252 8.15 -10.35 -18.78
CA GLY A 252 7.44 -9.10 -19.09
C GLY A 252 6.77 -8.43 -17.89
N LYS A 253 7.33 -8.61 -16.70
CA LYS A 253 6.85 -8.10 -15.40
C LYS A 253 7.87 -7.16 -14.73
N GLY A 254 8.83 -6.63 -15.48
CA GLY A 254 9.87 -5.74 -14.97
C GLY A 254 9.36 -4.38 -14.45
N ASP A 255 8.07 -4.08 -14.66
CA ASP A 255 7.38 -2.92 -14.10
C ASP A 255 6.96 -3.09 -12.63
N LYS A 256 7.05 -4.30 -12.08
CA LYS A 256 6.67 -4.57 -10.69
C LYS A 256 7.70 -4.00 -9.72
N ILE A 257 7.20 -3.34 -8.68
CA ILE A 257 8.07 -2.75 -7.65
C ILE A 257 8.53 -3.85 -6.69
N ILE A 258 9.82 -3.88 -6.38
CA ILE A 258 10.41 -4.73 -5.33
C ILE A 258 10.79 -3.81 -4.17
N LEU A 259 10.27 -4.08 -2.97
CA LEU A 259 10.43 -3.28 -1.76
C LEU A 259 11.30 -4.01 -0.73
#